data_b1086853923ec64ce809f20d8a9d2067
#
_entry.id   b1086853923ec64ce809f20d8a9d2067
#
_cell.length_a   1.000
_cell.length_b   1.000
_cell.length_c   1.000
_cell.angle_alpha   90.00
_cell.angle_beta   90.00
_cell.angle_gamma   90.00
#
_symmetry.space_group_name_H-M   'P 1'
#
loop_
_entity.id
_entity.type
_entity.pdbx_description
1 polymer ?
#
loop_
_entity_poly.entity_id
_entity_poly.type
_entity_poly.pdbx_seq_one_letter_code
_entity_poly.pdbx_strand_id
1 'polypeptide(L)'
;MKSKELSVDLRDRIVSRHKSGEGYRKISAALKVPMSTVASIISKWKKFETTRTLPRAGPPSKLSNWGRRALVREVTKNPMVTLSKLQRSSVERGEPSRRTTISAAIHQSGLYGRVARRKPLLSKRHVAAHLEFAKKHLKDSQTVRNKILWSDETKIELRRHVWRKPGTAHHQANTIPTVKHGGGSIMLWGFFSAAGTGRLVRIKGKMTTAMYRDILDEDLLQSTLDLRLGRRFIFQQDNDPKHTAKLPKEWLQDNSVNVLEWPSQSPDLNSIEHLWRDLKMAVHRRFPSNLMELERCCKGEWAKLAKDKCAKLVASYSKRLEAVIAAKGASTKY
;
A
#
# COMPACT_ATOMS: atom_id res chain seq x y z
N MET A 1 -46.17 16.94 9.92
CA MET A 1 -46.45 15.59 10.43
C MET A 1 -46.01 14.54 9.40
N LYS A 2 -45.06 13.64 9.75
CA LYS A 2 -44.73 12.50 8.89
C LYS A 2 -45.88 11.50 8.99
N SER A 3 -46.66 11.26 7.92
CA SER A 3 -47.67 10.22 7.87
C SER A 3 -46.98 8.87 8.16
N LYS A 4 -47.45 8.14 9.21
CA LYS A 4 -46.95 6.79 9.48
C LYS A 4 -47.25 5.91 8.26
N GLU A 5 -46.21 5.34 7.69
CA GLU A 5 -46.31 4.41 6.57
C GLU A 5 -47.08 3.15 7.04
N LEU A 6 -48.03 2.72 6.23
CA LEU A 6 -48.80 1.49 6.52
C LEU A 6 -47.85 0.28 6.51
N SER A 7 -48.11 -0.69 7.41
CA SER A 7 -47.34 -1.93 7.43
C SER A 7 -47.49 -2.74 6.13
N VAL A 8 -46.50 -3.53 5.79
CA VAL A 8 -46.50 -4.38 4.59
C VAL A 8 -47.71 -5.36 4.65
N ASP A 9 -47.93 -5.95 5.81
CA ASP A 9 -49.07 -6.86 6.04
C ASP A 9 -50.42 -6.21 5.73
N LEU A 10 -50.63 -4.97 6.18
CA LEU A 10 -51.87 -4.24 5.91
C LEU A 10 -52.05 -3.92 4.41
N ARG A 11 -50.97 -3.64 3.71
CA ARG A 11 -50.99 -3.42 2.24
C ARG A 11 -51.28 -4.72 1.50
N ASP A 12 -50.73 -5.85 1.94
CA ASP A 12 -50.97 -7.16 1.35
C ASP A 12 -52.45 -7.58 1.55
N ARG A 13 -53.01 -7.31 2.73
CA ARG A 13 -54.46 -7.54 2.99
C ARG A 13 -55.36 -6.68 2.09
N ILE A 14 -55.02 -5.42 1.80
CA ILE A 14 -55.75 -4.58 0.86
C ILE A 14 -55.76 -5.20 -0.54
N VAL A 15 -54.60 -5.68 -1.01
CA VAL A 15 -54.47 -6.29 -2.33
C VAL A 15 -55.21 -7.65 -2.39
N SER A 16 -55.10 -8.46 -1.34
CA SER A 16 -55.78 -9.75 -1.26
C SER A 16 -57.32 -9.62 -1.34
N ARG A 17 -57.86 -8.66 -0.60
CA ARG A 17 -59.31 -8.37 -0.65
C ARG A 17 -59.76 -7.82 -2.00
N HIS A 18 -58.93 -7.04 -2.65
CA HIS A 18 -59.21 -6.57 -4.01
C HIS A 18 -59.20 -7.72 -5.02
N LYS A 19 -58.30 -8.68 -4.88
CA LYS A 19 -58.24 -9.92 -5.70
C LYS A 19 -59.48 -10.77 -5.53
N SER A 20 -60.06 -10.81 -4.33
CA SER A 20 -61.32 -11.52 -4.06
C SER A 20 -62.59 -10.77 -4.51
N GLY A 21 -62.45 -9.67 -5.28
CA GLY A 21 -63.55 -8.94 -5.88
C GLY A 21 -64.18 -7.84 -5.02
N GLU A 22 -63.62 -7.55 -3.82
CA GLU A 22 -64.16 -6.49 -2.98
C GLU A 22 -63.89 -5.08 -3.57
N GLY A 23 -64.91 -4.23 -3.57
CA GLY A 23 -64.78 -2.84 -4.00
C GLY A 23 -64.06 -1.97 -2.98
N TYR A 24 -63.43 -0.89 -3.43
CA TYR A 24 -62.58 0.02 -2.63
C TYR A 24 -63.30 0.55 -1.37
N ARG A 25 -64.62 0.85 -1.41
CA ARG A 25 -65.40 1.28 -0.23
C ARG A 25 -65.50 0.23 0.84
N LYS A 26 -65.75 -1.04 0.46
CA LYS A 26 -65.80 -2.17 1.40
C LYS A 26 -64.47 -2.44 2.05
N ILE A 27 -63.39 -2.39 1.27
CA ILE A 27 -61.99 -2.57 1.78
C ILE A 27 -61.60 -1.46 2.75
N SER A 28 -61.93 -0.21 2.41
CA SER A 28 -61.71 0.99 3.21
C SER A 28 -62.42 0.88 4.59
N ALA A 29 -63.72 0.51 4.58
CA ALA A 29 -64.48 0.34 5.80
C ALA A 29 -63.96 -0.81 6.66
N ALA A 30 -63.68 -1.99 6.07
CA ALA A 30 -63.24 -3.16 6.77
C ALA A 30 -61.84 -3.04 7.42
N LEU A 31 -60.92 -2.32 6.76
CA LEU A 31 -59.53 -2.16 7.26
C LEU A 31 -59.29 -0.81 7.95
N LYS A 32 -60.32 0.04 8.06
CA LYS A 32 -60.24 1.41 8.61
C LYS A 32 -59.12 2.25 7.97
N VAL A 33 -58.94 2.13 6.68
CA VAL A 33 -57.94 2.86 5.89
C VAL A 33 -58.65 3.81 4.92
N PRO A 34 -58.17 5.07 4.75
CA PRO A 34 -58.80 6.02 3.78
C PRO A 34 -58.91 5.42 2.38
N MET A 35 -60.05 5.63 1.71
CA MET A 35 -60.31 5.09 0.38
C MET A 35 -59.26 5.52 -0.66
N SER A 36 -58.75 6.75 -0.55
CA SER A 36 -57.66 7.26 -1.38
C SER A 36 -56.34 6.46 -1.22
N THR A 37 -56.05 6.00 0.01
CA THR A 37 -54.90 5.13 0.31
C THR A 37 -55.11 3.75 -0.28
N VAL A 38 -56.29 3.17 -0.13
CA VAL A 38 -56.66 1.90 -0.76
C VAL A 38 -56.50 1.94 -2.26
N ALA A 39 -57.04 2.99 -2.94
CA ALA A 39 -56.91 3.19 -4.37
C ALA A 39 -55.43 3.33 -4.80
N SER A 40 -54.66 4.10 -4.06
CA SER A 40 -53.23 4.30 -4.34
C SER A 40 -52.44 3.01 -4.26
N ILE A 41 -52.68 2.17 -3.25
CA ILE A 41 -51.99 0.87 -3.04
C ILE A 41 -52.37 -0.10 -4.18
N ILE A 42 -53.65 -0.20 -4.52
CA ILE A 42 -54.14 -1.08 -5.60
C ILE A 42 -53.61 -0.64 -6.95
N SER A 43 -53.62 0.67 -7.25
CA SER A 43 -53.08 1.23 -8.49
C SER A 43 -51.57 0.95 -8.61
N LYS A 44 -50.83 1.10 -7.49
CA LYS A 44 -49.42 0.80 -7.44
C LYS A 44 -49.16 -0.70 -7.64
N TRP A 45 -49.96 -1.58 -6.98
CA TRP A 45 -49.84 -3.01 -7.17
C TRP A 45 -50.15 -3.43 -8.62
N LYS A 46 -51.17 -2.89 -9.24
CA LYS A 46 -51.48 -3.16 -10.65
C LYS A 46 -50.34 -2.76 -11.60
N LYS A 47 -49.58 -1.70 -11.26
CA LYS A 47 -48.51 -1.18 -12.12
C LYS A 47 -47.16 -1.90 -11.89
N PHE A 48 -46.85 -2.28 -10.67
CA PHE A 48 -45.53 -2.76 -10.28
C PHE A 48 -45.51 -4.13 -9.64
N GLU A 49 -46.64 -4.80 -9.52
CA GLU A 49 -46.87 -6.15 -8.92
C GLU A 49 -46.30 -6.28 -7.49
N THR A 50 -46.13 -5.15 -6.79
CA THR A 50 -45.55 -5.13 -5.42
C THR A 50 -46.35 -4.22 -4.51
N THR A 51 -46.50 -4.64 -3.25
CA THR A 51 -47.04 -3.84 -2.14
C THR A 51 -45.95 -3.07 -1.39
N ARG A 52 -44.68 -3.40 -1.59
CA ARG A 52 -43.56 -2.72 -0.94
C ARG A 52 -43.40 -1.29 -1.47
N THR A 53 -42.91 -0.39 -0.62
CA THR A 53 -42.59 0.97 -1.03
C THR A 53 -41.35 0.95 -1.92
N LEU A 54 -41.54 1.33 -3.16
CA LEU A 54 -40.43 1.46 -4.09
C LEU A 54 -39.58 2.69 -3.72
N PRO A 55 -38.23 2.61 -3.88
CA PRO A 55 -37.39 3.77 -3.72
C PRO A 55 -37.89 4.93 -4.59
N ARG A 56 -37.99 6.12 -4.02
CA ARG A 56 -38.33 7.31 -4.80
C ARG A 56 -37.20 7.58 -5.79
N ALA A 57 -37.55 7.91 -7.03
CA ALA A 57 -36.58 8.48 -7.95
C ALA A 57 -36.02 9.75 -7.29
N GLY A 58 -34.71 9.73 -6.99
CA GLY A 58 -34.04 10.89 -6.40
C GLY A 58 -34.11 12.11 -7.33
N PRO A 59 -33.59 13.28 -6.90
CA PRO A 59 -33.51 14.44 -7.77
C PRO A 59 -32.70 14.08 -9.03
N PRO A 60 -33.02 14.69 -10.18
CA PRO A 60 -32.32 14.42 -11.43
C PRO A 60 -30.79 14.60 -11.25
N SER A 61 -30.00 13.77 -11.91
CA SER A 61 -28.55 13.83 -11.84
C SER A 61 -28.06 15.21 -12.34
N LYS A 62 -27.23 15.87 -11.55
CA LYS A 62 -26.63 17.17 -11.88
C LYS A 62 -25.60 17.10 -13.01
N LEU A 63 -25.20 15.91 -13.41
CA LEU A 63 -24.30 15.63 -14.52
C LEU A 63 -24.94 14.61 -15.44
N SER A 64 -24.88 14.87 -16.75
CA SER A 64 -25.32 13.90 -17.75
C SER A 64 -24.43 12.65 -17.73
N ASN A 65 -24.92 11.55 -18.27
CA ASN A 65 -24.11 10.34 -18.46
C ASN A 65 -22.91 10.60 -19.37
N TRP A 66 -23.07 11.47 -20.35
CA TRP A 66 -21.99 11.90 -21.24
C TRP A 66 -20.91 12.68 -20.46
N GLY A 67 -21.30 13.69 -19.68
CA GLY A 67 -20.40 14.48 -18.85
C GLY A 67 -19.63 13.62 -17.85
N ARG A 68 -20.31 12.64 -17.22
CA ARG A 68 -19.63 11.67 -16.31
C ARG A 68 -18.57 10.85 -17.06
N ARG A 69 -18.90 10.30 -18.24
CA ARG A 69 -17.94 9.52 -19.05
C ARG A 69 -16.76 10.38 -19.49
N ALA A 70 -17.00 11.64 -19.84
CA ALA A 70 -15.95 12.58 -20.22
C ALA A 70 -14.98 12.86 -19.06
N LEU A 71 -15.50 13.10 -17.84
CA LEU A 71 -14.67 13.28 -16.63
C LEU A 71 -13.83 12.05 -16.32
N VAL A 72 -14.43 10.87 -16.37
CA VAL A 72 -13.71 9.59 -16.15
C VAL A 72 -12.58 9.42 -17.17
N ARG A 73 -12.86 9.66 -18.44
CA ARG A 73 -11.86 9.59 -19.52
C ARG A 73 -10.71 10.57 -19.29
N GLU A 74 -11.01 11.81 -18.88
CA GLU A 74 -10.00 12.84 -18.60
C GLU A 74 -9.11 12.45 -17.41
N VAL A 75 -9.69 11.98 -16.31
CA VAL A 75 -8.95 11.49 -15.14
C VAL A 75 -8.09 10.25 -15.48
N THR A 76 -8.62 9.33 -16.29
CA THR A 76 -7.89 8.13 -16.72
C THR A 76 -6.71 8.48 -17.63
N LYS A 77 -6.90 9.47 -18.52
CA LYS A 77 -5.83 9.95 -19.42
C LYS A 77 -4.76 10.73 -18.65
N ASN A 78 -5.16 11.52 -17.66
CA ASN A 78 -4.25 12.28 -16.81
C ASN A 78 -4.62 12.11 -15.33
N PRO A 79 -4.08 11.10 -14.64
CA PRO A 79 -4.37 10.85 -13.22
C PRO A 79 -3.97 11.98 -12.27
N MET A 80 -3.11 12.91 -12.71
CA MET A 80 -2.64 14.05 -11.91
C MET A 80 -3.51 15.31 -12.11
N VAL A 81 -4.60 15.22 -12.85
CA VAL A 81 -5.50 16.36 -13.11
C VAL A 81 -6.17 16.81 -11.80
N THR A 82 -6.21 18.12 -11.59
CA THR A 82 -6.85 18.72 -10.41
C THR A 82 -8.36 18.90 -10.61
N LEU A 83 -9.14 18.90 -9.50
CA LEU A 83 -10.58 19.19 -9.56
C LEU A 83 -10.88 20.56 -10.17
N SER A 84 -10.01 21.54 -10.00
CA SER A 84 -10.14 22.88 -10.61
C SER A 84 -10.03 22.80 -12.13
N LYS A 85 -9.11 22.00 -12.67
CA LYS A 85 -8.97 21.80 -14.11
C LYS A 85 -10.15 21.03 -14.68
N LEU A 86 -10.62 19.99 -14.00
CA LEU A 86 -11.83 19.25 -14.38
C LEU A 86 -13.08 20.14 -14.36
N GLN A 87 -13.17 21.08 -13.43
CA GLN A 87 -14.25 22.05 -13.38
C GLN A 87 -14.22 22.99 -14.61
N ARG A 88 -13.06 23.53 -14.96
CA ARG A 88 -12.92 24.35 -16.18
C ARG A 88 -13.33 23.57 -17.43
N SER A 89 -12.81 22.37 -17.58
CA SER A 89 -13.13 21.47 -18.68
C SER A 89 -14.63 21.11 -18.73
N SER A 90 -15.35 21.06 -17.60
CA SER A 90 -16.79 20.84 -17.58
C SER A 90 -17.56 22.08 -18.07
N VAL A 91 -17.08 23.29 -17.76
CA VAL A 91 -17.64 24.54 -18.28
C VAL A 91 -17.44 24.65 -19.78
N GLU A 92 -16.24 24.39 -20.28
CA GLU A 92 -15.89 24.40 -21.71
C GLU A 92 -16.77 23.43 -22.53
N ARG A 93 -17.22 22.33 -21.92
CA ARG A 93 -18.13 21.35 -22.52
C ARG A 93 -19.61 21.72 -22.42
N GLY A 94 -19.94 22.86 -21.85
CA GLY A 94 -21.34 23.32 -21.68
C GLY A 94 -22.08 22.66 -20.50
N GLU A 95 -21.40 21.90 -19.64
CA GLU A 95 -21.96 21.27 -18.43
C GLU A 95 -21.30 21.82 -17.15
N PRO A 96 -21.52 23.08 -16.78
CA PRO A 96 -20.88 23.67 -15.61
C PRO A 96 -21.28 22.91 -14.34
N SER A 97 -20.30 22.40 -13.60
CA SER A 97 -20.54 21.60 -12.42
C SER A 97 -19.66 22.05 -11.26
N ARG A 98 -20.18 21.93 -10.02
CA ARG A 98 -19.41 22.23 -8.82
C ARG A 98 -18.37 21.12 -8.57
N ARG A 99 -17.23 21.48 -7.95
CA ARG A 99 -16.17 20.53 -7.59
C ARG A 99 -16.68 19.34 -6.79
N THR A 100 -17.63 19.56 -5.87
CA THR A 100 -18.28 18.49 -5.08
C THR A 100 -19.05 17.50 -5.96
N THR A 101 -19.77 17.99 -6.98
CA THR A 101 -20.50 17.15 -7.95
C THR A 101 -19.53 16.34 -8.81
N ILE A 102 -18.46 16.98 -9.30
CA ILE A 102 -17.39 16.30 -10.06
C ILE A 102 -16.71 15.22 -9.23
N SER A 103 -16.31 15.54 -7.99
CA SER A 103 -15.71 14.58 -7.09
C SER A 103 -16.63 13.39 -6.80
N ALA A 104 -17.91 13.64 -6.53
CA ALA A 104 -18.91 12.60 -6.31
C ALA A 104 -19.08 11.69 -7.54
N ALA A 105 -19.12 12.27 -8.75
CA ALA A 105 -19.25 11.51 -9.99
C ALA A 105 -18.03 10.61 -10.26
N ILE A 106 -16.82 11.10 -9.96
CA ILE A 106 -15.57 10.36 -10.08
C ILE A 106 -15.55 9.21 -9.06
N HIS A 107 -15.94 9.47 -7.80
CA HIS A 107 -16.03 8.44 -6.75
C HIS A 107 -17.04 7.34 -7.09
N GLN A 108 -18.22 7.71 -7.62
CA GLN A 108 -19.22 6.75 -8.09
C GLN A 108 -18.71 5.87 -9.24
N SER A 109 -17.69 6.33 -9.97
CA SER A 109 -17.01 5.57 -11.02
C SER A 109 -15.82 4.73 -10.50
N GLY A 110 -15.65 4.61 -9.16
CA GLY A 110 -14.60 3.83 -8.54
C GLY A 110 -13.22 4.50 -8.49
N LEU A 111 -13.11 5.77 -8.87
CA LEU A 111 -11.85 6.52 -8.89
C LEU A 111 -11.76 7.44 -7.67
N TYR A 112 -10.71 7.29 -6.87
CA TYR A 112 -10.52 8.05 -5.64
C TYR A 112 -9.20 8.82 -5.66
N GLY A 113 -9.20 10.07 -5.20
CA GLY A 113 -7.99 10.84 -4.99
C GLY A 113 -7.11 10.16 -3.94
N ARG A 114 -5.86 9.87 -4.29
CA ARG A 114 -4.85 9.31 -3.40
C ARG A 114 -3.54 10.06 -3.56
N VAL A 115 -2.73 10.09 -2.51
CA VAL A 115 -1.38 10.64 -2.59
C VAL A 115 -0.54 9.75 -3.51
N ALA A 116 0.07 10.36 -4.52
CA ALA A 116 0.97 9.66 -5.42
C ALA A 116 2.17 9.12 -4.65
N ARG A 117 2.50 7.86 -4.86
CA ARG A 117 3.68 7.25 -4.23
C ARG A 117 4.93 7.71 -4.95
N ARG A 118 5.94 8.14 -4.20
CA ARG A 118 7.28 8.36 -4.75
C ARG A 118 7.95 7.02 -4.98
N LYS A 119 8.25 6.71 -6.22
CA LYS A 119 9.06 5.55 -6.63
C LYS A 119 10.09 5.99 -7.66
N PRO A 120 11.25 5.32 -7.75
CA PRO A 120 12.21 5.59 -8.81
C PRO A 120 11.56 5.47 -10.19
N LEU A 121 11.85 6.40 -11.08
CA LEU A 121 11.44 6.31 -12.48
C LEU A 121 12.38 5.32 -13.18
N LEU A 122 11.87 4.14 -13.48
CA LEU A 122 12.63 3.14 -14.19
C LEU A 122 12.80 3.50 -15.68
N SER A 123 14.04 3.54 -16.15
CA SER A 123 14.33 3.63 -17.58
C SER A 123 13.91 2.34 -18.30
N LYS A 124 13.77 2.36 -19.63
CA LYS A 124 13.48 1.16 -20.43
C LYS A 124 14.48 0.03 -20.16
N ARG A 125 15.76 0.36 -19.98
CA ARG A 125 16.82 -0.60 -19.65
C ARG A 125 16.58 -1.25 -18.27
N HIS A 126 16.21 -0.48 -17.26
CA HIS A 126 15.91 -1.01 -15.92
C HIS A 126 14.67 -1.90 -15.96
N VAL A 127 13.62 -1.52 -16.69
CA VAL A 127 12.40 -2.33 -16.87
C VAL A 127 12.73 -3.66 -17.52
N ALA A 128 13.58 -3.66 -18.56
CA ALA A 128 14.00 -4.90 -19.24
C ALA A 128 14.79 -5.81 -18.29
N ALA A 129 15.82 -5.28 -17.62
CA ALA A 129 16.63 -6.04 -16.67
C ALA A 129 15.80 -6.60 -15.50
N HIS A 130 14.84 -5.81 -14.97
CA HIS A 130 13.93 -6.22 -13.90
C HIS A 130 13.02 -7.37 -14.34
N LEU A 131 12.49 -7.33 -15.57
CA LEU A 131 11.69 -8.38 -16.15
C LEU A 131 12.49 -9.66 -16.43
N GLU A 132 13.70 -9.51 -16.98
CA GLU A 132 14.62 -10.62 -17.25
C GLU A 132 15.00 -11.35 -15.96
N PHE A 133 15.40 -10.60 -14.93
CA PHE A 133 15.68 -11.14 -13.61
C PHE A 133 14.50 -11.94 -13.05
N ALA A 134 13.29 -11.37 -13.12
CA ALA A 134 12.09 -12.04 -12.63
C ALA A 134 11.81 -13.36 -13.38
N LYS A 135 11.96 -13.38 -14.71
CA LYS A 135 11.78 -14.59 -15.52
C LYS A 135 12.85 -15.64 -15.25
N LYS A 136 14.13 -15.23 -15.07
CA LYS A 136 15.26 -16.11 -14.77
C LYS A 136 15.05 -16.84 -13.45
N HIS A 137 14.66 -16.10 -12.40
CA HIS A 137 14.59 -16.60 -11.02
C HIS A 137 13.21 -17.10 -10.58
N LEU A 138 12.16 -16.97 -11.41
CA LEU A 138 10.83 -17.50 -11.08
C LEU A 138 10.83 -19.02 -10.88
N LYS A 139 11.64 -19.74 -11.66
CA LYS A 139 11.74 -21.20 -11.63
C LYS A 139 12.69 -21.73 -10.55
N ASP A 140 13.40 -20.86 -9.82
CA ASP A 140 14.29 -21.29 -8.75
C ASP A 140 13.52 -22.07 -7.70
N SER A 141 14.09 -23.18 -7.24
CA SER A 141 13.48 -23.98 -6.18
C SER A 141 13.50 -23.24 -4.82
N GLN A 142 12.61 -23.61 -3.92
CA GLN A 142 12.62 -23.07 -2.56
C GLN A 142 13.96 -23.33 -1.86
N THR A 143 14.61 -24.45 -2.15
CA THR A 143 15.94 -24.80 -1.63
C THR A 143 17.01 -23.78 -2.03
N VAL A 144 16.99 -23.32 -3.28
CA VAL A 144 17.90 -22.27 -3.78
C VAL A 144 17.57 -20.93 -3.08
N ARG A 145 16.30 -20.56 -3.00
CA ARG A 145 15.89 -19.32 -2.32
C ARG A 145 16.25 -19.30 -0.83
N ASN A 146 16.17 -20.43 -0.15
CA ASN A 146 16.54 -20.53 1.26
C ASN A 146 18.05 -20.33 1.50
N LYS A 147 18.89 -20.50 0.47
CA LYS A 147 20.34 -20.25 0.54
C LYS A 147 20.72 -18.80 0.24
N ILE A 148 19.77 -17.95 -0.10
CA ILE A 148 20.06 -16.54 -0.35
C ILE A 148 20.21 -15.82 0.98
N LEU A 149 21.37 -15.19 1.16
CA LEU A 149 21.63 -14.23 2.21
C LEU A 149 21.37 -12.83 1.65
N TRP A 150 20.27 -12.25 2.08
CA TRP A 150 19.83 -10.91 1.72
C TRP A 150 20.55 -9.88 2.56
N SER A 151 20.96 -8.79 1.95
CA SER A 151 21.59 -7.68 2.67
C SER A 151 21.19 -6.31 2.13
N ASP A 152 21.28 -5.31 2.98
CA ASP A 152 21.07 -3.90 2.61
C ASP A 152 21.44 -2.97 3.74
N GLU A 153 21.55 -1.67 3.43
CA GLU A 153 21.65 -0.63 4.43
C GLU A 153 20.31 0.03 4.74
N THR A 154 20.17 0.52 5.97
CA THR A 154 19.03 1.33 6.38
C THR A 154 19.44 2.47 7.29
N LYS A 155 18.77 3.62 7.11
CA LYS A 155 18.87 4.76 8.00
C LYS A 155 17.70 4.74 8.98
N ILE A 156 18.01 4.85 10.28
CA ILE A 156 17.00 4.98 11.33
C ILE A 156 17.20 6.30 12.06
N GLU A 157 16.15 7.11 12.07
CA GLU A 157 16.17 8.45 12.68
C GLU A 157 15.71 8.38 14.13
N LEU A 158 16.39 9.13 14.98
CA LEU A 158 15.98 9.37 16.36
C LEU A 158 14.77 10.33 16.34
N ARG A 159 13.60 9.80 16.65
CA ARG A 159 12.39 10.61 16.74
C ARG A 159 12.22 11.12 18.16
N ARG A 160 12.20 12.44 18.32
CA ARG A 160 11.87 13.10 19.58
C ARG A 160 10.39 13.47 19.59
N HIS A 161 9.71 13.14 20.67
CA HIS A 161 8.30 13.47 20.87
C HIS A 161 8.19 14.64 21.83
N VAL A 162 7.24 15.54 21.57
CA VAL A 162 6.93 16.68 22.42
C VAL A 162 5.44 16.69 22.74
N TRP A 163 5.11 17.01 23.97
CA TRP A 163 3.73 17.26 24.38
C TRP A 163 3.33 18.67 23.94
N ARG A 164 2.36 18.77 23.03
CA ARG A 164 1.92 20.07 22.51
C ARG A 164 0.42 20.13 22.30
N LYS A 165 -0.14 21.34 22.35
CA LYS A 165 -1.55 21.58 21.98
C LYS A 165 -1.75 21.42 20.46
N PRO A 166 -2.95 21.02 19.99
CA PRO A 166 -3.28 21.05 18.58
C PRO A 166 -3.01 22.44 17.97
N GLY A 167 -2.49 22.49 16.74
CA GLY A 167 -2.17 23.74 16.06
C GLY A 167 -0.83 24.40 16.41
N THR A 168 -0.09 23.92 17.44
CA THR A 168 1.18 24.55 17.90
C THR A 168 2.44 23.85 17.37
N ALA A 169 2.35 23.14 16.23
CA ALA A 169 3.47 22.35 15.69
C ALA A 169 4.71 23.20 15.35
N HIS A 170 4.50 24.43 14.94
CA HIS A 170 5.57 25.34 14.48
C HIS A 170 6.11 26.27 15.57
N HIS A 171 5.63 26.17 16.83
CA HIS A 171 6.21 26.95 17.92
C HIS A 171 7.63 26.47 18.19
N GLN A 172 8.54 27.42 18.44
CA GLN A 172 9.96 27.15 18.65
C GLN A 172 10.21 26.09 19.75
N ALA A 173 9.47 26.15 20.85
CA ALA A 173 9.54 25.17 21.96
C ALA A 173 9.17 23.74 21.53
N ASN A 174 8.45 23.56 20.43
CA ASN A 174 7.98 22.27 19.91
C ASN A 174 8.79 21.81 18.69
N THR A 175 9.86 22.50 18.32
CA THR A 175 10.70 22.22 17.16
C THR A 175 12.11 21.80 17.60
N ILE A 176 12.77 21.04 16.76
CA ILE A 176 14.15 20.61 16.95
C ILE A 176 15.00 21.30 15.85
N PRO A 177 16.14 21.90 16.19
CA PRO A 177 17.00 22.52 15.20
C PRO A 177 17.43 21.53 14.12
N THR A 178 17.39 21.93 12.85
CA THR A 178 17.94 21.16 11.75
C THR A 178 19.45 21.31 11.78
N VAL A 179 20.19 20.22 11.93
CA VAL A 179 21.64 20.19 11.85
C VAL A 179 22.09 19.50 10.57
N LYS A 180 23.06 20.08 9.86
CA LYS A 180 23.57 19.54 8.59
C LYS A 180 24.30 18.22 8.75
N HIS A 181 24.99 18.00 9.88
CA HIS A 181 25.78 16.79 10.17
C HIS A 181 25.57 16.34 11.62
N GLY A 182 25.56 15.03 11.85
CA GLY A 182 25.45 14.43 13.21
C GLY A 182 24.03 14.47 13.82
N GLY A 183 23.00 14.81 13.05
CA GLY A 183 21.64 15.02 13.56
C GLY A 183 20.83 13.75 13.70
N GLY A 184 20.92 13.07 14.83
CA GLY A 184 19.83 12.19 15.29
C GLY A 184 19.49 10.98 14.43
N SER A 185 20.42 10.38 13.70
CA SER A 185 20.20 9.14 12.94
C SER A 185 21.41 8.22 12.99
N ILE A 186 21.16 6.93 12.83
CA ILE A 186 22.20 5.91 12.63
C ILE A 186 22.00 5.20 11.30
N MET A 187 23.09 4.80 10.67
CA MET A 187 23.10 3.93 9.50
C MET A 187 23.45 2.52 9.94
N LEU A 188 22.70 1.54 9.49
CA LEU A 188 22.89 0.14 9.81
C LEU A 188 22.99 -0.68 8.54
N TRP A 189 23.84 -1.70 8.55
CA TRP A 189 23.88 -2.78 7.57
C TRP A 189 23.37 -4.06 8.21
N GLY A 190 22.54 -4.82 7.52
CA GLY A 190 22.02 -6.06 8.07
C GLY A 190 21.90 -7.18 7.06
N PHE A 191 21.90 -8.41 7.59
CA PHE A 191 21.78 -9.65 6.83
C PHE A 191 20.57 -10.44 7.31
N PHE A 192 19.89 -11.13 6.40
CA PHE A 192 18.88 -12.11 6.76
C PHE A 192 18.77 -13.22 5.71
N SER A 193 18.23 -14.36 6.12
CA SER A 193 17.87 -15.49 5.24
C SER A 193 16.54 -16.11 5.68
N ALA A 194 16.13 -17.20 5.03
CA ALA A 194 15.00 -18.00 5.50
C ALA A 194 15.19 -18.55 6.94
N ALA A 195 16.44 -18.72 7.40
CA ALA A 195 16.77 -19.24 8.73
C ALA A 195 16.64 -18.17 9.84
N GLY A 196 16.52 -16.89 9.50
CA GLY A 196 16.41 -15.78 10.46
C GLY A 196 17.24 -14.57 10.08
N THR A 197 17.45 -13.68 11.06
CA THR A 197 18.30 -12.49 10.94
C THR A 197 19.76 -12.84 11.27
N GLY A 198 20.68 -12.36 10.42
CA GLY A 198 22.13 -12.38 10.69
C GLY A 198 22.57 -11.14 11.46
N ARG A 199 23.84 -10.81 11.37
CA ARG A 199 24.42 -9.67 12.07
C ARG A 199 23.80 -8.34 11.65
N LEU A 200 23.77 -7.39 12.56
CA LEU A 200 23.37 -5.99 12.34
C LEU A 200 24.55 -5.08 12.74
N VAL A 201 25.10 -4.40 11.75
CA VAL A 201 26.34 -3.63 11.88
C VAL A 201 26.03 -2.14 11.83
N ARG A 202 26.62 -1.35 12.72
CA ARG A 202 26.52 0.11 12.67
C ARG A 202 27.60 0.68 11.76
N ILE A 203 27.14 1.46 10.76
CA ILE A 203 28.03 2.22 9.88
C ILE A 203 28.28 3.58 10.52
N LYS A 204 29.55 3.90 10.77
CA LYS A 204 29.97 5.20 11.31
C LYS A 204 30.22 6.18 10.18
N GLY A 205 29.47 7.26 10.13
CA GLY A 205 29.58 8.27 9.08
C GLY A 205 29.02 7.82 7.73
N LYS A 206 29.70 8.21 6.63
CA LYS A 206 29.33 7.84 5.26
C LYS A 206 30.03 6.53 4.90
N MET A 207 29.30 5.53 4.44
CA MET A 207 29.88 4.28 3.99
C MET A 207 30.86 4.51 2.84
N THR A 208 32.08 4.01 2.99
CA THR A 208 33.11 3.94 1.98
C THR A 208 33.25 2.54 1.43
N THR A 209 33.93 2.37 0.30
CA THR A 209 34.25 1.06 -0.27
C THR A 209 35.08 0.19 0.69
N ALA A 210 36.05 0.79 1.42
CA ALA A 210 36.83 0.07 2.40
C ALA A 210 35.99 -0.43 3.58
N MET A 211 35.13 0.45 4.15
CA MET A 211 34.21 0.03 5.21
C MET A 211 33.28 -1.09 4.77
N TYR A 212 32.83 -1.04 3.51
CA TYR A 212 32.01 -2.11 2.97
C TYR A 212 32.78 -3.43 2.88
N ARG A 213 34.02 -3.41 2.41
CA ARG A 213 34.91 -4.60 2.40
C ARG A 213 35.12 -5.15 3.82
N ASP A 214 35.30 -4.28 4.81
CA ASP A 214 35.44 -4.69 6.21
C ASP A 214 34.17 -5.39 6.75
N ILE A 215 32.97 -4.89 6.40
CA ILE A 215 31.70 -5.54 6.73
C ILE A 215 31.59 -6.93 6.07
N LEU A 216 32.08 -7.08 4.83
CA LEU A 216 32.10 -8.40 4.18
C LEU A 216 33.03 -9.35 4.90
N ASP A 217 34.21 -8.88 5.29
CA ASP A 217 35.23 -9.68 5.96
C ASP A 217 34.80 -10.14 7.35
N GLU A 218 34.32 -9.22 8.17
CA GLU A 218 34.01 -9.46 9.58
C GLU A 218 32.63 -10.08 9.81
N ASP A 219 31.61 -9.74 8.98
CA ASP A 219 30.23 -10.01 9.31
C ASP A 219 29.50 -10.92 8.31
N LEU A 220 29.90 -10.94 7.02
CA LEU A 220 29.22 -11.75 6.01
C LEU A 220 29.38 -13.25 6.30
N LEU A 221 30.64 -13.73 6.38
CA LEU A 221 30.91 -15.15 6.60
C LEU A 221 30.39 -15.60 7.95
N GLN A 222 30.55 -14.77 8.99
CA GLN A 222 30.02 -15.09 10.31
C GLN A 222 28.48 -15.17 10.31
N SER A 223 27.78 -14.27 9.59
CA SER A 223 26.32 -14.37 9.44
C SER A 223 25.89 -15.66 8.75
N THR A 224 26.65 -16.15 7.77
CA THR A 224 26.35 -17.44 7.12
C THR A 224 26.52 -18.64 8.05
N LEU A 225 27.51 -18.59 8.92
CA LEU A 225 27.74 -19.61 9.97
C LEU A 225 26.62 -19.58 11.02
N ASP A 226 26.30 -18.41 11.54
CA ASP A 226 25.22 -18.20 12.53
C ASP A 226 23.86 -18.68 11.99
N LEU A 227 23.59 -18.47 10.70
CA LEU A 227 22.37 -18.90 10.02
C LEU A 227 22.44 -20.32 9.42
N ARG A 228 23.57 -21.00 9.54
CA ARG A 228 23.80 -22.37 9.02
C ARG A 228 23.47 -22.53 7.53
N LEU A 229 23.82 -21.55 6.70
CA LEU A 229 23.53 -21.58 5.27
C LEU A 229 24.43 -22.53 4.47
N GLY A 230 25.56 -22.93 5.04
CA GLY A 230 26.57 -23.77 4.40
C GLY A 230 27.42 -23.00 3.37
N ARG A 231 28.43 -23.65 2.82
CA ARG A 231 29.43 -23.02 1.92
C ARG A 231 28.85 -22.54 0.58
N ARG A 232 27.73 -23.10 0.12
CA ARG A 232 27.09 -22.77 -1.17
C ARG A 232 25.93 -21.79 -1.00
N PHE A 233 26.08 -20.78 -0.14
CA PHE A 233 25.10 -19.70 -0.06
C PHE A 233 25.21 -18.76 -1.25
N ILE A 234 24.15 -18.01 -1.49
CA ILE A 234 24.09 -16.99 -2.54
C ILE A 234 23.97 -15.64 -1.84
N PHE A 235 24.88 -14.72 -2.13
CA PHE A 235 24.88 -13.40 -1.51
C PHE A 235 24.12 -12.39 -2.38
N GLN A 236 23.14 -11.72 -1.82
CA GLN A 236 22.44 -10.62 -2.48
C GLN A 236 22.97 -9.28 -1.96
N GLN A 237 23.43 -8.46 -2.87
CA GLN A 237 23.75 -7.04 -2.68
C GLN A 237 23.16 -6.24 -3.82
N ASP A 238 22.99 -4.93 -3.65
CA ASP A 238 22.59 -4.04 -4.74
C ASP A 238 23.78 -3.58 -5.60
N ASN A 239 23.49 -2.79 -6.63
CA ASN A 239 24.49 -2.28 -7.57
C ASN A 239 25.02 -0.88 -7.16
N ASP A 240 25.06 -0.53 -5.87
CA ASP A 240 25.71 0.71 -5.44
C ASP A 240 27.19 0.70 -5.88
N PRO A 241 27.75 1.80 -6.40
CA PRO A 241 29.16 1.89 -6.79
C PRO A 241 30.16 1.44 -5.71
N LYS A 242 29.81 1.60 -4.43
CA LYS A 242 30.64 1.12 -3.31
C LYS A 242 30.71 -0.40 -3.24
N HIS A 243 29.62 -1.09 -3.58
CA HIS A 243 29.51 -2.54 -3.56
C HIS A 243 30.13 -3.19 -4.80
N THR A 244 30.09 -2.48 -5.91
CA THR A 244 30.59 -2.95 -7.21
C THR A 244 32.01 -2.48 -7.54
N ALA A 245 32.67 -1.78 -6.63
CA ALA A 245 34.06 -1.36 -6.75
C ALA A 245 35.04 -2.57 -6.76
N LYS A 246 36.27 -2.33 -7.20
CA LYS A 246 37.31 -3.35 -7.37
C LYS A 246 37.54 -4.12 -6.06
N LEU A 247 37.78 -3.42 -4.96
CA LEU A 247 38.12 -3.98 -3.66
C LEU A 247 37.10 -5.01 -3.11
N PRO A 248 35.80 -4.71 -3.00
CA PRO A 248 34.82 -5.71 -2.60
C PRO A 248 34.68 -6.87 -3.60
N LYS A 249 34.81 -6.61 -4.90
CA LYS A 249 34.74 -7.68 -5.91
C LYS A 249 35.87 -8.68 -5.78
N GLU A 250 37.11 -8.21 -5.60
CA GLU A 250 38.27 -9.05 -5.37
C GLU A 250 38.04 -9.90 -4.09
N TRP A 251 37.62 -9.28 -2.99
CA TRP A 251 37.35 -10.02 -1.76
C TRP A 251 36.27 -11.11 -1.95
N LEU A 252 35.17 -10.80 -2.66
CA LEU A 252 34.11 -11.80 -2.94
C LEU A 252 34.60 -12.95 -3.81
N GLN A 253 35.48 -12.68 -4.79
CA GLN A 253 36.10 -13.70 -5.63
C GLN A 253 37.08 -14.58 -4.84
N ASP A 254 37.95 -13.97 -4.06
CA ASP A 254 38.95 -14.68 -3.23
C ASP A 254 38.29 -15.62 -2.21
N ASN A 255 37.14 -15.23 -1.68
CA ASN A 255 36.35 -16.03 -0.76
C ASN A 255 35.33 -16.95 -1.47
N SER A 256 35.35 -17.04 -2.82
CA SER A 256 34.45 -17.88 -3.61
C SER A 256 32.96 -17.65 -3.29
N VAL A 257 32.56 -16.41 -3.01
CA VAL A 257 31.18 -16.05 -2.70
C VAL A 257 30.36 -15.95 -3.98
N ASN A 258 29.28 -16.72 -4.08
CA ASN A 258 28.35 -16.64 -5.19
C ASN A 258 27.42 -15.42 -5.01
N VAL A 259 27.59 -14.40 -5.83
CA VAL A 259 26.81 -13.16 -5.77
C VAL A 259 25.64 -13.24 -6.75
N LEU A 260 24.44 -12.89 -6.27
CA LEU A 260 23.25 -12.81 -7.08
C LEU A 260 23.33 -11.61 -8.04
N GLU A 261 23.22 -11.85 -9.34
CA GLU A 261 23.12 -10.77 -10.33
C GLU A 261 21.87 -9.93 -10.10
N TRP A 262 22.04 -8.75 -9.54
CA TRP A 262 20.92 -7.91 -9.10
C TRP A 262 20.54 -6.84 -10.13
N PRO A 263 19.24 -6.66 -10.45
CA PRO A 263 18.83 -5.60 -11.35
C PRO A 263 18.88 -4.24 -10.64
N SER A 264 19.38 -3.22 -11.33
CA SER A 264 19.47 -1.87 -10.77
C SER A 264 18.07 -1.27 -10.50
N GLN A 265 17.95 -0.43 -9.48
CA GLN A 265 16.72 0.28 -9.13
C GLN A 265 15.55 -0.64 -8.76
N SER A 266 15.80 -1.76 -8.07
CA SER A 266 14.80 -2.80 -7.76
C SER A 266 14.54 -3.00 -6.25
N PRO A 267 14.19 -1.93 -5.51
CA PRO A 267 13.92 -2.05 -4.06
C PRO A 267 12.69 -2.92 -3.76
N ASP A 268 11.75 -3.04 -4.69
CA ASP A 268 10.57 -3.90 -4.56
C ASP A 268 10.91 -5.40 -4.65
N LEU A 269 12.04 -5.76 -5.21
CA LEU A 269 12.58 -7.12 -5.16
C LEU A 269 13.34 -7.38 -3.86
N ASN A 270 13.85 -6.36 -3.18
CA ASN A 270 14.62 -6.58 -1.96
C ASN A 270 13.71 -6.90 -0.77
N SER A 271 13.80 -8.15 -0.30
CA SER A 271 12.94 -8.64 0.77
C SER A 271 13.25 -8.04 2.15
N ILE A 272 14.49 -7.57 2.37
CA ILE A 272 14.92 -6.98 3.65
C ILE A 272 14.20 -5.67 3.96
N GLU A 273 13.69 -4.96 2.96
CA GLU A 273 12.92 -3.71 3.14
C GLU A 273 11.69 -3.88 4.05
N HIS A 274 11.09 -5.06 4.03
CA HIS A 274 9.99 -5.39 4.95
C HIS A 274 10.48 -5.53 6.39
N LEU A 275 11.66 -6.10 6.60
CA LEU A 275 12.26 -6.21 7.93
C LEU A 275 12.69 -4.84 8.45
N TRP A 276 13.23 -3.97 7.58
CA TRP A 276 13.55 -2.58 7.91
C TRP A 276 12.34 -1.79 8.38
N ARG A 277 11.21 -1.93 7.69
CA ARG A 277 9.96 -1.31 8.10
C ARG A 277 9.54 -1.74 9.51
N ASP A 278 9.61 -3.04 9.78
CA ASP A 278 9.19 -3.59 11.07
C ASP A 278 10.16 -3.22 12.18
N LEU A 279 11.47 -3.24 11.90
CA LEU A 279 12.51 -2.77 12.82
C LEU A 279 12.26 -1.30 13.19
N LYS A 280 12.06 -0.43 12.18
CA LYS A 280 11.77 0.99 12.40
C LYS A 280 10.53 1.20 13.28
N MET A 281 9.47 0.44 13.04
CA MET A 281 8.25 0.50 13.87
C MET A 281 8.50 0.03 15.30
N ALA A 282 9.23 -1.07 15.50
CA ALA A 282 9.53 -1.61 16.82
C ALA A 282 10.42 -0.66 17.63
N VAL A 283 11.48 -0.15 17.01
CA VAL A 283 12.42 0.79 17.63
C VAL A 283 11.72 2.10 18.02
N HIS A 284 10.87 2.67 17.15
CA HIS A 284 10.18 3.90 17.47
C HIS A 284 9.16 3.75 18.62
N ARG A 285 8.64 2.55 18.87
CA ARG A 285 7.79 2.27 20.05
C ARG A 285 8.57 2.27 21.36
N ARG A 286 9.90 2.15 21.32
CA ARG A 286 10.78 2.18 22.49
C ARG A 286 11.14 3.60 22.93
N PHE A 287 10.87 4.61 22.11
CA PHE A 287 11.16 6.03 22.37
C PHE A 287 12.63 6.28 22.81
N PRO A 288 13.64 5.82 22.04
CA PRO A 288 15.01 6.03 22.43
C PRO A 288 15.33 7.52 22.59
N SER A 289 16.07 7.88 23.63
CA SER A 289 16.39 9.27 24.00
C SER A 289 17.65 9.81 23.31
N ASN A 290 18.56 8.92 22.93
CA ASN A 290 19.85 9.26 22.32
C ASN A 290 20.30 8.19 21.30
N LEU A 291 21.40 8.47 20.59
CA LEU A 291 21.90 7.57 19.53
C LEU A 291 22.45 6.23 20.08
N MET A 292 23.01 6.20 21.27
CA MET A 292 23.47 4.97 21.92
C MET A 292 22.29 4.05 22.23
N GLU A 293 21.24 4.62 22.82
CA GLU A 293 20.02 3.89 23.11
C GLU A 293 19.31 3.45 21.84
N LEU A 294 19.28 4.31 20.80
CA LEU A 294 18.75 3.97 19.49
C LEU A 294 19.46 2.73 18.91
N GLU A 295 20.80 2.69 18.94
CA GLU A 295 21.57 1.55 18.47
C GLU A 295 21.26 0.28 19.27
N ARG A 296 21.23 0.38 20.60
CA ARG A 296 20.89 -0.74 21.48
C ARG A 296 19.48 -1.27 21.20
N CYS A 297 18.53 -0.38 21.03
CA CYS A 297 17.14 -0.74 20.64
C CYS A 297 17.13 -1.45 19.28
N CYS A 298 17.85 -0.94 18.29
CA CYS A 298 17.93 -1.56 16.97
C CYS A 298 18.47 -2.98 17.03
N LYS A 299 19.60 -3.19 17.70
CA LYS A 299 20.21 -4.54 17.88
C LYS A 299 19.26 -5.49 18.61
N GLY A 300 18.63 -5.00 19.69
CA GLY A 300 17.69 -5.82 20.46
C GLY A 300 16.41 -6.18 19.71
N GLU A 301 15.83 -5.25 18.95
CA GLU A 301 14.62 -5.52 18.16
C GLU A 301 14.93 -6.34 16.89
N TRP A 302 16.14 -6.20 16.31
CA TRP A 302 16.60 -7.03 15.18
C TRP A 302 16.71 -8.50 15.58
N ALA A 303 17.33 -8.79 16.70
CA ALA A 303 17.47 -10.15 17.23
C ALA A 303 16.13 -10.81 17.59
N LYS A 304 15.09 -10.02 17.88
CA LYS A 304 13.73 -10.51 18.19
C LYS A 304 12.88 -10.77 16.97
N LEU A 305 13.31 -10.39 15.76
CA LEU A 305 12.55 -10.65 14.56
C LEU A 305 12.35 -12.15 14.38
N ALA A 306 11.09 -12.57 14.30
CA ALA A 306 10.72 -13.98 14.27
C ALA A 306 11.30 -14.69 13.03
N LYS A 307 11.94 -15.84 13.24
CA LYS A 307 12.46 -16.70 12.16
C LYS A 307 11.38 -17.07 11.15
N ASP A 308 10.18 -17.40 11.61
CA ASP A 308 9.02 -17.69 10.75
C ASP A 308 8.68 -16.54 9.79
N LYS A 309 8.91 -15.30 10.21
CA LYS A 309 8.69 -14.13 9.36
C LYS A 309 9.72 -14.06 8.24
N CYS A 310 10.98 -14.30 8.57
CA CYS A 310 12.06 -14.39 7.59
C CYS A 310 11.78 -15.52 6.57
N ALA A 311 11.42 -16.69 7.06
CA ALA A 311 11.03 -17.82 6.21
C ALA A 311 9.83 -17.50 5.30
N LYS A 312 8.78 -16.86 5.82
CA LYS A 312 7.61 -16.42 5.03
C LYS A 312 7.96 -15.38 3.97
N LEU A 313 8.86 -14.44 4.28
CA LEU A 313 9.32 -13.45 3.29
C LEU A 313 10.04 -14.13 2.13
N VAL A 314 10.95 -15.06 2.42
CA VAL A 314 11.68 -15.82 1.39
C VAL A 314 10.72 -16.76 0.63
N ALA A 315 9.82 -17.47 1.31
CA ALA A 315 8.82 -18.33 0.65
C ALA A 315 7.89 -17.56 -0.28
N SER A 316 7.54 -16.32 0.07
CA SER A 316 6.68 -15.47 -0.75
C SER A 316 7.42 -14.74 -1.89
N TYR A 317 8.71 -14.99 -2.08
CA TYR A 317 9.52 -14.28 -3.08
C TYR A 317 9.05 -14.52 -4.52
N SER A 318 8.58 -15.74 -4.84
CA SER A 318 7.96 -16.05 -6.14
C SER A 318 6.82 -15.11 -6.50
N LYS A 319 5.98 -14.74 -5.52
CA LYS A 319 4.87 -13.79 -5.72
C LYS A 319 5.34 -12.39 -6.10
N ARG A 320 6.55 -11.99 -5.66
CA ARG A 320 7.16 -10.71 -6.08
C ARG A 320 7.61 -10.80 -7.53
N LEU A 321 8.26 -11.90 -7.92
CA LEU A 321 8.69 -12.14 -9.30
C LEU A 321 7.49 -12.22 -10.25
N GLU A 322 6.43 -12.92 -9.87
CA GLU A 322 5.15 -12.95 -10.61
C GLU A 322 4.56 -11.56 -10.80
N ALA A 323 4.56 -10.73 -9.74
CA ALA A 323 4.07 -9.36 -9.82
C ALA A 323 4.90 -8.49 -10.77
N VAL A 324 6.22 -8.67 -10.82
CA VAL A 324 7.10 -8.00 -11.79
C VAL A 324 6.77 -8.42 -13.22
N ILE A 325 6.56 -9.70 -13.45
CA ILE A 325 6.20 -10.23 -14.78
C ILE A 325 4.83 -9.69 -15.20
N ALA A 326 3.84 -9.71 -14.32
CA ALA A 326 2.51 -9.14 -14.56
C ALA A 326 2.57 -7.64 -14.86
N ALA A 327 3.47 -6.91 -14.19
CA ALA A 327 3.73 -5.49 -14.43
C ALA A 327 4.67 -5.23 -15.63
N LYS A 328 5.05 -6.27 -16.39
CA LYS A 328 5.98 -6.17 -17.54
C LYS A 328 7.30 -5.49 -17.20
N GLY A 329 7.84 -5.74 -16.02
CA GLY A 329 9.08 -5.18 -15.52
C GLY A 329 8.95 -3.80 -14.85
N ALA A 330 7.76 -3.22 -14.78
CA ALA A 330 7.54 -1.97 -14.04
C ALA A 330 7.56 -2.21 -12.52
N SER A 331 7.73 -1.12 -11.74
CA SER A 331 7.70 -1.18 -10.26
C SER A 331 6.40 -1.77 -9.73
N THR A 332 6.54 -2.65 -8.73
CA THR A 332 5.42 -3.38 -8.13
C THR A 332 4.95 -2.75 -6.80
N LYS A 333 3.97 -3.37 -6.17
CA LYS A 333 3.44 -2.93 -4.86
C LYS A 333 4.33 -3.27 -3.66
N TYR A 334 5.34 -4.10 -3.86
CA TYR A 334 6.27 -4.57 -2.82
C TYR A 334 7.32 -3.54 -2.46
#